data_386148577b197ffd589f7f928e4598b0
#
_entry.id   386148577b197ffd589f7f928e4598b0
#
_cell.length_a   1.000
_cell.length_b   1.000
_cell.length_c   1.000
_cell.angle_alpha   90.00
_cell.angle_beta   90.00
_cell.angle_gamma   90.00
#
_symmetry.space_group_name_H-M   'P 1'
#
loop_
_entity.id
_entity.type
_entity.pdbx_description
1 polymer ?
#
loop_
_entity_poly.entity_id
_entity_poly.type
_entity_poly.pdbx_seq_one_letter_code
_entity_poly.pdbx_strand_id
1 'polypeptide(L)'
;MNYDEKMKEFFENEFAAEYIRYSDSMVRYAVTGISAACGVLNEILRENRCDGKSSELTANIDAMCKKLMRMTRLGSVLSDLASVDKESLEVIDSDEFIADFIRSCREVIGSRCEISVSGETGAYFRSSREFLKFFMLISLRSFLSSCESCRELVVSSEVVDKTVEISIMPHNVSDKPVVTEDEFSETLDRFADDIYKLFYEKLGLKCRCEEKKLTFQLSAAKPGGKVVLKSSKADSVGEKFSDFGIMLSNILI
;
A
#
# COMPACT_ATOMS: atom_id res chain seq x y z
N MET A 1 8.22 -10.92 -29.67
CA MET A 1 7.39 -10.83 -28.47
C MET A 1 8.12 -9.89 -27.51
N ASN A 2 7.54 -8.75 -27.26
CA ASN A 2 8.12 -7.70 -26.41
C ASN A 2 8.09 -8.18 -24.94
N TYR A 3 8.97 -7.63 -24.08
CA TYR A 3 9.01 -7.94 -22.65
C TYR A 3 7.63 -7.74 -21.99
N ASP A 4 6.91 -6.68 -22.37
CA ASP A 4 5.58 -6.34 -21.87
C ASP A 4 4.52 -7.40 -22.19
N GLU A 5 4.57 -7.99 -23.40
CA GLU A 5 3.66 -9.09 -23.80
C GLU A 5 3.91 -10.34 -22.96
N LYS A 6 5.18 -10.66 -22.67
CA LYS A 6 5.54 -11.81 -21.83
C LYS A 6 5.13 -11.64 -20.37
N MET A 7 5.28 -10.44 -19.83
CA MET A 7 4.83 -10.12 -18.47
C MET A 7 3.30 -10.22 -18.35
N LYS A 8 2.58 -9.68 -19.32
CA LYS A 8 1.13 -9.77 -19.37
C LYS A 8 0.66 -11.23 -19.47
N GLU A 9 1.23 -12.00 -20.42
CA GLU A 9 0.94 -13.42 -20.59
C GLU A 9 1.25 -14.23 -19.32
N PHE A 10 2.34 -13.91 -18.62
CA PHE A 10 2.68 -14.55 -17.35
C PHE A 10 1.64 -14.31 -16.26
N PHE A 11 1.20 -13.06 -16.07
CA PHE A 11 0.20 -12.74 -15.05
C PHE A 11 -1.22 -13.19 -15.42
N GLU A 12 -1.54 -13.31 -16.71
CA GLU A 12 -2.80 -13.88 -17.20
C GLU A 12 -2.81 -15.42 -17.16
N ASN A 13 -1.67 -16.06 -16.91
CA ASN A 13 -1.56 -17.51 -16.80
C ASN A 13 -2.11 -17.97 -15.44
N GLU A 14 -3.18 -18.76 -15.47
CA GLU A 14 -3.87 -19.25 -14.27
C GLU A 14 -2.93 -20.03 -13.32
N PHE A 15 -2.03 -20.84 -13.86
CA PHE A 15 -1.04 -21.57 -13.08
C PHE A 15 -0.05 -20.61 -12.40
N ALA A 16 0.42 -19.58 -13.10
CA ALA A 16 1.30 -18.58 -12.52
C ALA A 16 0.60 -17.80 -11.40
N ALA A 17 -0.66 -17.43 -11.58
CA ALA A 17 -1.48 -16.78 -10.58
C ALA A 17 -1.65 -17.65 -9.32
N GLU A 18 -1.96 -18.92 -9.49
CA GLU A 18 -2.09 -19.88 -8.39
C GLU A 18 -0.75 -20.08 -7.65
N TYR A 19 0.35 -20.24 -8.41
CA TYR A 19 1.69 -20.37 -7.83
C TYR A 19 2.10 -19.15 -7.02
N ILE A 20 1.81 -17.94 -7.50
CA ILE A 20 2.10 -16.68 -6.80
C ILE A 20 1.29 -16.59 -5.49
N ARG A 21 -0.01 -16.90 -5.53
CA ARG A 21 -0.86 -16.92 -4.31
C ARG A 21 -0.37 -17.94 -3.28
N TYR A 22 -0.01 -19.14 -3.76
CA TYR A 22 0.55 -20.17 -2.89
C TYR A 22 1.87 -19.72 -2.28
N SER A 23 2.75 -19.13 -3.08
CA SER A 23 4.04 -18.59 -2.63
C SER A 23 3.86 -17.48 -1.60
N ASP A 24 2.92 -16.54 -1.81
CA ASP A 24 2.60 -15.49 -0.83
C ASP A 24 2.16 -16.09 0.51
N SER A 25 1.25 -17.09 0.46
CA SER A 25 0.78 -17.78 1.67
C SER A 25 1.89 -18.49 2.43
N MET A 26 2.76 -19.21 1.71
CA MET A 26 3.89 -19.94 2.31
C MET A 26 4.92 -19.00 2.91
N VAL A 27 5.24 -17.90 2.22
CA VAL A 27 6.16 -16.87 2.72
C VAL A 27 5.58 -16.21 3.98
N ARG A 28 4.31 -15.83 3.98
CA ARG A 28 3.64 -15.27 5.16
C ARG A 28 3.72 -16.21 6.36
N TYR A 29 3.45 -17.49 6.15
CA TYR A 29 3.53 -18.49 7.22
C TYR A 29 4.95 -18.59 7.79
N ALA A 30 5.96 -18.76 6.92
CA ALA A 30 7.35 -18.86 7.33
C ALA A 30 7.84 -17.59 8.04
N VAL A 31 7.53 -16.43 7.49
CA VAL A 31 7.93 -15.13 8.05
C VAL A 31 7.25 -14.87 9.39
N THR A 32 5.99 -15.26 9.54
CA THR A 32 5.29 -15.14 10.83
C THR A 32 6.02 -15.96 11.92
N GLY A 33 6.43 -17.19 11.58
CA GLY A 33 7.21 -18.03 12.49
C GLY A 33 8.57 -17.41 12.87
N ILE A 34 9.32 -16.92 11.88
CA ILE A 34 10.60 -16.25 12.11
C ILE A 34 10.43 -15.00 12.97
N SER A 35 9.45 -14.17 12.67
CA SER A 35 9.18 -12.93 13.40
C SER A 35 8.75 -13.19 14.85
N ALA A 36 7.96 -14.24 15.08
CA ALA A 36 7.61 -14.67 16.43
C ALA A 36 8.85 -15.14 17.21
N ALA A 37 9.71 -15.96 16.59
CA ALA A 37 10.95 -16.40 17.20
C ALA A 37 11.90 -15.23 17.52
N CYS A 38 12.01 -14.25 16.63
CA CYS A 38 12.79 -13.02 16.88
C CYS A 38 12.19 -12.21 18.04
N GLY A 39 10.86 -12.16 18.17
CA GLY A 39 10.21 -11.50 19.29
C GLY A 39 10.57 -12.13 20.63
N VAL A 40 10.50 -13.46 20.73
CA VAL A 40 10.90 -14.22 21.93
C VAL A 40 12.39 -14.03 22.22
N LEU A 41 13.23 -14.08 21.21
CA LEU A 41 14.68 -13.88 21.36
C LEU A 41 14.99 -12.48 21.89
N ASN A 42 14.34 -11.43 21.35
CA ASN A 42 14.50 -10.06 21.85
C ASN A 42 14.10 -9.92 23.32
N GLU A 43 13.05 -10.60 23.76
CA GLU A 43 12.62 -10.59 25.16
C GLU A 43 13.67 -11.24 26.06
N ILE A 44 14.19 -12.42 25.68
CA ILE A 44 15.27 -13.12 26.38
C ILE A 44 16.54 -12.26 26.45
N LEU A 45 16.92 -11.61 25.37
CA LEU A 45 18.11 -10.75 25.31
C LEU A 45 17.95 -9.53 26.23
N ARG A 46 16.76 -8.96 26.29
CA ARG A 46 16.44 -7.83 27.18
C ARG A 46 16.50 -8.21 28.66
N GLU A 47 15.96 -9.37 29.01
CA GLU A 47 16.01 -9.90 30.37
C GLU A 47 17.44 -10.20 30.84
N ASN A 48 18.27 -10.74 29.94
CA ASN A 48 19.65 -11.11 30.26
C ASN A 48 20.66 -9.98 30.07
N ARG A 49 20.21 -8.74 29.77
CA ARG A 49 21.07 -7.57 29.53
C ARG A 49 22.18 -7.83 28.50
N CYS A 50 21.85 -8.61 27.46
CA CYS A 50 22.79 -8.89 26.37
C CYS A 50 23.14 -7.64 25.57
N ASP A 51 24.27 -7.70 24.87
CA ASP A 51 24.81 -6.56 24.11
C ASP A 51 23.87 -6.09 22.97
N GLY A 52 24.04 -4.84 22.55
CA GLY A 52 23.21 -4.23 21.51
C GLY A 52 23.30 -4.93 20.12
N LYS A 53 24.34 -5.70 19.87
CA LYS A 53 24.54 -6.40 18.57
C LYS A 53 23.48 -7.46 18.31
N SER A 54 23.08 -8.20 19.34
CA SER A 54 22.04 -9.22 19.21
C SER A 54 20.67 -8.61 18.94
N SER A 55 20.38 -7.44 19.52
CA SER A 55 19.16 -6.68 19.27
C SER A 55 19.14 -6.10 17.84
N GLU A 56 20.30 -5.63 17.34
CA GLU A 56 20.46 -5.16 15.98
C GLU A 56 20.24 -6.28 14.96
N LEU A 57 20.78 -7.47 15.21
CA LEU A 57 20.60 -8.63 14.34
C LEU A 57 19.13 -9.03 14.22
N THR A 58 18.38 -9.08 15.34
CA THR A 58 16.96 -9.41 15.31
C THR A 58 16.13 -8.35 14.61
N ALA A 59 16.48 -7.06 14.74
CA ALA A 59 15.86 -5.97 14.00
C ALA A 59 16.09 -6.10 12.49
N ASN A 60 17.32 -6.45 12.08
CA ASN A 60 17.65 -6.68 10.68
C ASN A 60 16.86 -7.86 10.10
N ILE A 61 16.74 -8.97 10.83
CA ILE A 61 15.94 -10.11 10.40
C ILE A 61 14.47 -9.71 10.22
N ASP A 62 13.87 -8.96 11.16
CA ASP A 62 12.48 -8.49 11.06
C ASP A 62 12.31 -7.56 9.83
N ALA A 63 13.27 -6.69 9.56
CA ALA A 63 13.24 -5.83 8.37
C ALA A 63 13.31 -6.63 7.06
N MET A 64 14.18 -7.64 6.98
CA MET A 64 14.27 -8.54 5.83
C MET A 64 12.99 -9.35 5.62
N CYS A 65 12.38 -9.83 6.70
CA CYS A 65 11.10 -10.52 6.67
C CYS A 65 10.00 -9.64 6.09
N LYS A 66 9.90 -8.39 6.55
CA LYS A 66 8.91 -7.43 6.04
C LYS A 66 9.13 -7.10 4.58
N LYS A 67 10.40 -6.97 4.15
CA LYS A 67 10.75 -6.77 2.75
C LYS A 67 10.25 -7.93 1.88
N LEU A 68 10.54 -9.16 2.28
CA LEU A 68 10.08 -10.35 1.56
C LEU A 68 8.56 -10.40 1.46
N MET A 69 7.84 -10.09 2.53
CA MET A 69 6.37 -10.03 2.52
C MET A 69 5.83 -8.96 1.57
N ARG A 70 6.48 -7.78 1.49
CA ARG A 70 6.07 -6.74 0.53
C ARG A 70 6.19 -7.22 -0.91
N MET A 71 7.32 -7.83 -1.26
CA MET A 71 7.56 -8.32 -2.61
C MET A 71 6.58 -9.41 -3.02
N THR A 72 6.33 -10.40 -2.14
CA THR A 72 5.38 -11.48 -2.43
C THR A 72 3.94 -10.95 -2.50
N ARG A 73 3.57 -10.02 -1.61
CA ARG A 73 2.23 -9.42 -1.63
C ARG A 73 2.01 -8.58 -2.89
N LEU A 74 3.00 -7.82 -3.32
CA LEU A 74 2.93 -7.09 -4.58
C LEU A 74 2.67 -8.03 -5.76
N GLY A 75 3.44 -9.12 -5.86
CA GLY A 75 3.26 -10.13 -6.91
C GLY A 75 1.85 -10.75 -6.89
N SER A 76 1.35 -11.13 -5.70
CA SER A 76 0.00 -11.67 -5.53
C SER A 76 -1.07 -10.69 -5.98
N VAL A 77 -1.00 -9.43 -5.54
CA VAL A 77 -1.97 -8.40 -5.91
C VAL A 77 -1.95 -8.10 -7.41
N LEU A 78 -0.78 -8.02 -8.03
CA LEU A 78 -0.68 -7.79 -9.47
C LEU A 78 -1.26 -8.96 -10.27
N SER A 79 -1.03 -10.20 -9.82
CA SER A 79 -1.63 -11.40 -10.42
C SER A 79 -3.16 -11.40 -10.31
N ASP A 80 -3.69 -11.07 -9.13
CA ASP A 80 -5.14 -11.00 -8.91
C ASP A 80 -5.76 -9.84 -9.72
N LEU A 81 -5.11 -8.69 -9.77
CA LEU A 81 -5.54 -7.54 -10.56
C LEU A 81 -5.59 -7.84 -12.05
N ALA A 82 -4.63 -8.60 -12.59
CA ALA A 82 -4.61 -8.99 -13.99
C ALA A 82 -5.86 -9.76 -14.40
N SER A 83 -6.45 -10.52 -13.47
CA SER A 83 -7.69 -11.29 -13.69
C SER A 83 -8.99 -10.50 -13.47
N VAL A 84 -8.92 -9.23 -13.03
CA VAL A 84 -10.11 -8.41 -12.74
C VAL A 84 -10.85 -8.07 -14.03
N ASP A 85 -12.17 -8.30 -13.99
CA ASP A 85 -13.08 -7.82 -15.02
C ASP A 85 -13.64 -6.44 -14.63
N LYS A 86 -13.67 -5.51 -15.59
CA LYS A 86 -14.24 -4.17 -15.39
C LYS A 86 -15.73 -4.18 -15.01
N GLU A 87 -16.44 -5.23 -15.37
CA GLU A 87 -17.86 -5.38 -15.00
C GLU A 87 -18.03 -5.69 -13.51
N SER A 88 -17.02 -6.26 -12.87
CA SER A 88 -17.02 -6.60 -11.44
C SER A 88 -16.72 -5.41 -10.52
N LEU A 89 -16.36 -4.24 -11.09
CA LEU A 89 -16.03 -3.06 -10.30
C LEU A 89 -17.26 -2.51 -9.56
N GLU A 90 -17.08 -2.22 -8.28
CA GLU A 90 -18.12 -1.68 -7.40
C GLU A 90 -18.18 -0.15 -7.48
N VAL A 91 -19.35 0.41 -7.11
CA VAL A 91 -19.51 1.86 -6.90
C VAL A 91 -19.15 2.16 -5.46
N ILE A 92 -18.17 3.00 -5.27
CA ILE A 92 -17.57 3.34 -3.97
C ILE A 92 -17.88 4.80 -3.65
N ASP A 93 -18.33 5.06 -2.42
CA ASP A 93 -18.41 6.39 -1.85
C ASP A 93 -16.99 6.88 -1.51
N SER A 94 -16.60 8.05 -2.06
CA SER A 94 -15.24 8.56 -1.91
C SER A 94 -14.92 8.96 -0.47
N ASP A 95 -15.89 9.54 0.24
CA ASP A 95 -15.64 10.07 1.57
C ASP A 95 -15.56 8.93 2.60
N GLU A 96 -16.42 7.91 2.46
CA GLU A 96 -16.34 6.67 3.24
C GLU A 96 -15.02 5.93 3.00
N PHE A 97 -14.61 5.81 1.73
CA PHE A 97 -13.36 5.15 1.37
C PHE A 97 -12.14 5.86 1.97
N ILE A 98 -12.08 7.18 1.86
CA ILE A 98 -10.98 8.00 2.41
C ILE A 98 -10.96 7.88 3.92
N ALA A 99 -12.12 7.96 4.58
CA ALA A 99 -12.19 7.82 6.04
C ALA A 99 -11.64 6.46 6.53
N ASP A 100 -11.99 5.37 5.82
CA ASP A 100 -11.48 4.03 6.13
C ASP A 100 -9.98 3.91 5.88
N PHE A 101 -9.49 4.42 4.74
CA PHE A 101 -8.08 4.41 4.40
C PHE A 101 -7.24 5.17 5.44
N ILE A 102 -7.67 6.37 5.81
CA ILE A 102 -6.98 7.21 6.80
C ILE A 102 -6.99 6.57 8.19
N ARG A 103 -8.12 5.98 8.61
CA ARG A 103 -8.19 5.25 9.89
C ARG A 103 -7.12 4.18 9.94
N SER A 104 -7.01 3.40 8.88
CA SER A 104 -6.01 2.33 8.77
C SER A 104 -4.57 2.87 8.74
N CYS A 105 -4.33 3.98 8.07
CA CYS A 105 -3.01 4.64 8.10
C CYS A 105 -2.66 5.16 9.50
N ARG A 106 -3.61 5.80 10.20
CA ARG A 106 -3.39 6.32 11.56
C ARG A 106 -3.00 5.24 12.56
N GLU A 107 -3.55 4.04 12.43
CA GLU A 107 -3.21 2.91 13.32
C GLU A 107 -1.74 2.48 13.17
N VAL A 108 -1.15 2.67 11.99
CA VAL A 108 0.24 2.25 11.71
C VAL A 108 1.25 3.38 11.90
N ILE A 109 0.96 4.57 11.39
CA ILE A 109 1.91 5.69 11.37
C ILE A 109 1.48 6.89 12.22
N GLY A 110 0.30 6.88 12.81
CA GLY A 110 -0.27 8.02 13.54
C GLY A 110 0.53 8.47 14.77
N SER A 111 1.40 7.61 15.30
CA SER A 111 2.35 7.99 16.36
C SER A 111 3.54 8.83 15.86
N ARG A 112 3.76 8.90 14.55
CA ARG A 112 4.90 9.57 13.91
C ARG A 112 4.46 10.70 13.00
N CYS A 113 3.28 10.58 12.39
CA CYS A 113 2.76 11.51 11.41
C CYS A 113 1.27 11.74 11.67
N GLU A 114 0.87 12.99 11.89
CA GLU A 114 -0.54 13.36 11.97
C GLU A 114 -1.17 13.27 10.59
N ILE A 115 -2.40 12.74 10.51
CA ILE A 115 -3.12 12.65 9.24
C ILE A 115 -4.44 13.40 9.38
N SER A 116 -4.62 14.45 8.60
CA SER A 116 -5.83 15.25 8.55
C SER A 116 -6.58 15.06 7.24
N VAL A 117 -7.89 15.31 7.27
CA VAL A 117 -8.77 15.25 6.09
C VAL A 117 -9.26 16.65 5.79
N SER A 118 -9.20 17.04 4.53
CA SER A 118 -9.71 18.31 4.06
C SER A 118 -10.69 18.09 2.90
N GLY A 119 -11.93 18.54 3.08
CA GLY A 119 -13.00 18.45 2.08
C GLY A 119 -13.77 17.12 2.14
N GLU A 120 -15.05 17.23 1.80
CA GLU A 120 -15.96 16.12 1.51
C GLU A 120 -16.61 16.40 0.14
N THR A 121 -16.66 15.40 -0.72
CA THR A 121 -17.18 15.60 -2.08
C THR A 121 -18.59 15.07 -2.27
N GLY A 122 -19.01 14.10 -1.45
CA GLY A 122 -20.23 13.34 -1.67
C GLY A 122 -20.23 12.61 -3.02
N ALA A 123 -19.05 12.36 -3.58
CA ALA A 123 -18.89 11.78 -4.90
C ALA A 123 -18.75 10.27 -4.83
N TYR A 124 -19.02 9.63 -5.97
CA TYR A 124 -18.88 8.20 -6.15
C TYR A 124 -17.97 7.92 -7.34
N PHE A 125 -17.20 6.83 -7.27
CA PHE A 125 -16.39 6.33 -8.38
C PHE A 125 -16.52 4.82 -8.51
N ARG A 126 -16.12 4.28 -9.67
CA ARG A 126 -16.07 2.82 -9.88
C ARG A 126 -14.65 2.31 -9.74
N SER A 127 -14.46 1.33 -8.85
CA SER A 127 -13.18 0.67 -8.65
C SER A 127 -13.35 -0.63 -7.87
N SER A 128 -12.26 -1.33 -7.59
CA SER A 128 -12.17 -2.34 -6.54
C SER A 128 -11.57 -1.71 -5.29
N ARG A 129 -12.29 -1.75 -4.17
CA ARG A 129 -11.86 -1.16 -2.90
C ARG A 129 -10.52 -1.73 -2.43
N GLU A 130 -10.32 -3.03 -2.56
CA GLU A 130 -9.11 -3.72 -2.13
C GLU A 130 -7.89 -3.29 -2.96
N PHE A 131 -7.99 -3.36 -4.29
CA PHE A 131 -6.88 -2.99 -5.16
C PHE A 131 -6.57 -1.49 -5.10
N LEU A 132 -7.59 -0.64 -4.98
CA LEU A 132 -7.38 0.79 -4.81
C LEU A 132 -6.64 1.10 -3.50
N LYS A 133 -7.06 0.50 -2.37
CA LYS A 133 -6.35 0.63 -1.09
C LYS A 133 -4.89 0.23 -1.22
N PHE A 134 -4.64 -0.94 -1.81
CA PHE A 134 -3.28 -1.43 -2.00
C PHE A 134 -2.43 -0.50 -2.85
N PHE A 135 -2.98 -0.02 -3.97
CA PHE A 135 -2.29 0.92 -4.85
C PHE A 135 -1.96 2.23 -4.13
N MET A 136 -2.91 2.78 -3.39
CA MET A 136 -2.67 3.98 -2.58
C MET A 136 -1.58 3.75 -1.53
N LEU A 137 -1.53 2.56 -0.92
CA LEU A 137 -0.49 2.21 0.06
C LEU A 137 0.90 2.15 -0.55
N ILE A 138 1.08 1.48 -1.69
CA ILE A 138 2.40 1.39 -2.33
C ILE A 138 2.86 2.76 -2.82
N SER A 139 1.94 3.55 -3.40
CA SER A 139 2.24 4.91 -3.86
C SER A 139 2.56 5.86 -2.69
N LEU A 140 1.81 5.76 -1.59
CA LEU A 140 2.08 6.52 -0.37
C LEU A 140 3.44 6.15 0.23
N ARG A 141 3.79 4.87 0.23
CA ARG A 141 5.10 4.42 0.69
C ARG A 141 6.23 5.03 -0.14
N SER A 142 6.18 4.89 -1.47
CA SER A 142 7.18 5.47 -2.38
C SER A 142 7.29 6.97 -2.16
N PHE A 143 6.15 7.66 -2.08
CA PHE A 143 6.09 9.09 -1.82
C PHE A 143 6.72 9.49 -0.47
N LEU A 144 6.39 8.79 0.62
CA LEU A 144 6.96 9.07 1.94
C LEU A 144 8.44 8.72 2.03
N SER A 145 8.91 7.72 1.28
CA SER A 145 10.35 7.39 1.21
C SER A 145 11.17 8.49 0.54
N SER A 146 10.54 9.34 -0.28
CA SER A 146 11.18 10.52 -0.89
C SER A 146 11.08 11.79 -0.05
N CYS A 147 10.32 11.76 1.06
CA CYS A 147 10.13 12.92 1.94
C CYS A 147 10.98 12.78 3.19
N GLU A 148 11.72 13.85 3.55
CA GLU A 148 12.33 13.96 4.89
C GLU A 148 11.29 14.35 5.94
N SER A 149 11.24 13.61 7.03
CA SER A 149 10.50 13.96 8.25
C SER A 149 9.13 14.61 8.00
N CYS A 150 8.21 13.86 7.39
CA CYS A 150 6.83 14.29 7.26
C CYS A 150 6.12 14.21 8.62
N ARG A 151 5.73 15.35 9.20
CA ARG A 151 5.01 15.38 10.49
C ARG A 151 3.51 15.40 10.33
N GLU A 152 3.03 15.81 9.17
CA GLU A 152 1.61 15.92 8.88
C GLU A 152 1.34 15.55 7.42
N LEU A 153 0.31 14.74 7.20
CA LEU A 153 -0.26 14.43 5.90
C LEU A 153 -1.67 15.02 5.82
N VAL A 154 -1.92 15.82 4.80
CA VAL A 154 -3.27 16.31 4.49
C VAL A 154 -3.80 15.51 3.32
N VAL A 155 -4.90 14.79 3.56
CA VAL A 155 -5.65 14.08 2.51
C VAL A 155 -6.86 14.91 2.14
N SER A 156 -7.01 15.21 0.86
CA SER A 156 -8.15 15.95 0.34
C SER A 156 -8.79 15.21 -0.82
N SER A 157 -10.08 15.43 -1.02
CA SER A 157 -10.80 14.97 -2.20
C SER A 157 -11.56 16.12 -2.84
N GLU A 158 -11.64 16.09 -4.17
CA GLU A 158 -12.38 17.05 -4.95
C GLU A 158 -12.94 16.41 -6.23
N VAL A 159 -13.93 17.03 -6.83
CA VAL A 159 -14.49 16.61 -8.13
C VAL A 159 -14.10 17.64 -9.18
N VAL A 160 -13.29 17.20 -10.13
CA VAL A 160 -12.84 18.03 -11.26
C VAL A 160 -13.25 17.35 -12.56
N ASP A 161 -14.02 18.01 -13.40
CA ASP A 161 -14.40 17.54 -14.75
C ASP A 161 -14.87 16.07 -14.82
N LYS A 162 -15.77 15.66 -13.93
CA LYS A 162 -16.26 14.26 -13.82
C LYS A 162 -15.21 13.24 -13.34
N THR A 163 -14.16 13.72 -12.72
CA THR A 163 -13.12 12.90 -12.09
C THR A 163 -13.12 13.17 -10.60
N VAL A 164 -13.08 12.14 -9.80
CA VAL A 164 -12.79 12.23 -8.36
C VAL A 164 -11.28 12.24 -8.21
N GLU A 165 -10.75 13.30 -7.66
CA GLU A 165 -9.33 13.44 -7.34
C GLU A 165 -9.12 13.28 -5.83
N ILE A 166 -8.29 12.33 -5.44
CA ILE A 166 -7.85 12.15 -4.06
C ILE A 166 -6.39 12.58 -4.00
N SER A 167 -6.08 13.57 -3.20
CA SER A 167 -4.72 14.12 -3.08
C SER A 167 -4.16 13.91 -1.68
N ILE A 168 -2.89 13.57 -1.60
CA ILE A 168 -2.14 13.44 -0.35
C ILE A 168 -0.97 14.40 -0.42
N MET A 169 -0.89 15.31 0.54
CA MET A 169 0.14 16.34 0.62
C MET A 169 0.86 16.28 1.98
N PRO A 170 2.18 16.22 2.02
CA PRO A 170 2.94 16.33 3.24
C PRO A 170 3.04 17.80 3.64
N HIS A 171 2.87 18.06 4.92
CA HIS A 171 3.13 19.36 5.54
C HIS A 171 4.30 19.26 6.51
N ASN A 172 4.97 20.38 6.74
CA ASN A 172 6.11 20.47 7.66
C ASN A 172 7.26 19.51 7.29
N VAL A 173 7.58 19.45 6.00
CA VAL A 173 8.70 18.66 5.47
C VAL A 173 9.99 19.45 5.64
N SER A 174 11.05 18.84 6.13
CA SER A 174 12.40 19.39 6.18
C SER A 174 13.06 19.31 4.79
N ASP A 175 13.87 20.29 4.41
CA ASP A 175 14.44 20.41 3.05
C ASP A 175 15.67 19.52 2.77
N LYS A 176 15.97 18.55 3.64
CA LYS A 176 17.10 17.65 3.39
C LYS A 176 16.63 16.31 2.85
N PRO A 177 17.15 15.79 1.73
CA PRO A 177 16.77 14.48 1.25
C PRO A 177 17.27 13.36 2.20
N VAL A 178 16.38 12.53 2.71
CA VAL A 178 16.76 11.26 3.34
C VAL A 178 16.92 10.23 2.24
N VAL A 179 18.14 9.90 1.95
CA VAL A 179 18.43 8.72 1.13
C VAL A 179 18.19 7.49 2.01
N THR A 180 16.95 7.06 2.10
CA THR A 180 16.65 5.71 2.56
C THR A 180 16.74 4.81 1.34
N GLU A 181 17.83 4.09 1.20
CA GLU A 181 17.98 2.99 0.26
C GLU A 181 17.00 1.86 0.64
N ASP A 182 15.70 2.09 0.37
CA ASP A 182 14.69 1.04 0.48
C ASP A 182 14.61 0.33 -0.87
N GLU A 183 15.31 -0.80 -0.99
CA GLU A 183 15.30 -1.62 -2.20
C GLU A 183 13.89 -2.02 -2.69
N PHE A 184 12.88 -1.98 -1.82
CA PHE A 184 11.49 -2.16 -2.24
C PHE A 184 11.00 -0.95 -3.01
N SER A 185 11.30 0.27 -2.55
CA SER A 185 10.98 1.51 -3.26
C SER A 185 11.73 1.59 -4.58
N GLU A 186 13.02 1.23 -4.63
CA GLU A 186 13.76 1.13 -5.89
C GLU A 186 13.16 0.13 -6.86
N THR A 187 12.66 -1.01 -6.35
CA THR A 187 11.98 -2.00 -7.19
C THR A 187 10.65 -1.45 -7.72
N LEU A 188 9.89 -0.76 -6.86
CA LEU A 188 8.65 -0.09 -7.29
C LEU A 188 8.95 0.95 -8.37
N ASP A 189 9.97 1.78 -8.19
CA ASP A 189 10.34 2.82 -9.16
C ASP A 189 10.77 2.21 -10.50
N ARG A 190 11.50 1.09 -10.47
CA ARG A 190 11.91 0.37 -11.69
C ARG A 190 10.74 -0.17 -12.51
N PHE A 191 9.67 -0.61 -11.85
CA PHE A 191 8.49 -1.18 -12.48
C PHE A 191 7.26 -0.26 -12.38
N ALA A 192 7.46 1.01 -12.00
CA ALA A 192 6.37 1.94 -11.74
C ALA A 192 5.45 2.09 -12.96
N ASP A 193 6.02 2.27 -14.14
CA ASP A 193 5.24 2.48 -15.37
C ASP A 193 4.36 1.27 -15.69
N ASP A 194 4.87 0.03 -15.53
CA ASP A 194 4.13 -1.20 -15.78
C ASP A 194 3.02 -1.40 -14.74
N ILE A 195 3.34 -1.14 -13.46
CA ILE A 195 2.38 -1.22 -12.36
C ILE A 195 1.26 -0.19 -12.58
N TYR A 196 1.61 1.07 -12.84
CA TYR A 196 0.63 2.13 -13.06
C TYR A 196 -0.23 1.89 -14.28
N LYS A 197 0.36 1.36 -15.36
CA LYS A 197 -0.35 0.97 -16.56
C LYS A 197 -1.37 -0.14 -16.28
N LEU A 198 -1.00 -1.18 -15.54
CA LEU A 198 -1.92 -2.26 -15.17
C LEU A 198 -3.09 -1.75 -14.34
N PHE A 199 -2.83 -0.92 -13.32
CA PHE A 199 -3.90 -0.32 -12.51
C PHE A 199 -4.80 0.61 -13.33
N TYR A 200 -4.24 1.37 -14.27
CA TYR A 200 -5.02 2.19 -15.19
C TYR A 200 -5.91 1.34 -16.12
N GLU A 201 -5.36 0.31 -16.72
CA GLU A 201 -6.09 -0.57 -17.65
C GLU A 201 -7.23 -1.31 -16.94
N LYS A 202 -7.01 -1.78 -15.73
CA LYS A 202 -7.99 -2.58 -14.97
C LYS A 202 -9.01 -1.75 -14.18
N LEU A 203 -8.58 -0.69 -13.54
CA LEU A 203 -9.41 0.12 -12.64
C LEU A 203 -9.74 1.52 -13.17
N GLY A 204 -9.12 1.97 -14.27
CA GLY A 204 -9.23 3.35 -14.75
C GLY A 204 -8.53 4.36 -13.82
N LEU A 205 -7.68 3.90 -12.92
CA LEU A 205 -7.00 4.70 -11.92
C LEU A 205 -5.75 5.36 -12.52
N LYS A 206 -5.66 6.68 -12.42
CA LYS A 206 -4.44 7.43 -12.75
C LYS A 206 -3.78 7.92 -11.47
N CYS A 207 -2.47 7.84 -11.41
CA CYS A 207 -1.67 8.39 -10.32
C CYS A 207 -0.68 9.40 -10.88
N ARG A 208 -0.53 10.52 -10.18
CA ARG A 208 0.49 11.53 -10.45
C ARG A 208 1.24 11.82 -9.17
N CYS A 209 2.55 11.79 -9.24
CA CYS A 209 3.42 12.22 -8.16
C CYS A 209 4.13 13.50 -8.61
N GLU A 210 3.79 14.60 -8.00
CA GLU A 210 4.48 15.87 -8.13
C GLU A 210 5.33 16.10 -6.88
N GLU A 211 6.28 17.04 -6.90
CA GLU A 211 7.30 17.22 -5.84
C GLU A 211 6.76 17.18 -4.39
N LYS A 212 5.52 17.64 -4.19
CA LYS A 212 4.89 17.70 -2.84
C LYS A 212 3.43 17.25 -2.85
N LYS A 213 2.99 16.52 -3.87
CA LYS A 213 1.60 16.09 -3.98
C LYS A 213 1.49 14.76 -4.70
N LEU A 214 0.86 13.82 -4.05
CA LEU A 214 0.45 12.54 -4.64
C LEU A 214 -1.05 12.63 -4.97
N THR A 215 -1.43 12.45 -6.23
CA THR A 215 -2.81 12.58 -6.69
C THR A 215 -3.29 11.32 -7.37
N PHE A 216 -4.44 10.82 -6.96
CA PHE A 216 -5.16 9.69 -7.56
C PHE A 216 -6.41 10.21 -8.26
N GLN A 217 -6.61 9.83 -9.51
CA GLN A 217 -7.74 10.25 -10.33
C GLN A 217 -8.57 9.05 -10.75
N LEU A 218 -9.86 9.09 -10.47
CA LEU A 218 -10.85 8.07 -10.82
C LEU A 218 -12.06 8.71 -11.51
N SER A 219 -12.64 8.04 -12.49
CA SER A 219 -13.85 8.53 -13.14
C SER A 219 -15.02 8.56 -12.17
N ALA A 220 -15.67 9.72 -12.03
CA ALA A 220 -16.84 9.87 -11.19
C ALA A 220 -17.99 8.97 -11.71
N ALA A 221 -18.69 8.32 -10.79
CA ALA A 221 -19.84 7.49 -11.06
C ALA A 221 -21.11 8.14 -10.52
N LYS A 222 -22.27 7.79 -11.10
CA LYS A 222 -23.57 8.19 -10.51
C LYS A 222 -23.88 7.25 -9.34
N PRO A 223 -24.49 7.76 -8.27
CA PRO A 223 -25.06 6.91 -7.24
C PRO A 223 -26.23 6.13 -7.87
N GLY A 224 -25.98 4.91 -8.30
CA GLY A 224 -26.99 4.13 -9.03
C GLY A 224 -26.50 2.69 -9.21
N GLY A 225 -26.80 1.87 -8.26
CA GLY A 225 -26.50 0.46 -8.17
C GLY A 225 -26.48 0.09 -6.69
N LYS A 226 -26.62 -1.17 -6.35
CA LYS A 226 -26.46 -1.62 -4.98
C LYS A 226 -25.15 -1.05 -4.43
N VAL A 227 -25.25 0.02 -3.64
CA VAL A 227 -24.22 0.37 -2.68
C VAL A 227 -24.16 -0.86 -1.78
N VAL A 228 -23.27 -1.78 -2.09
CA VAL A 228 -23.00 -2.89 -1.20
C VAL A 228 -22.19 -2.25 -0.08
N LEU A 229 -22.91 -1.83 0.97
CA LEU A 229 -22.33 -1.62 2.30
C LEU A 229 -21.86 -2.99 2.80
N LYS A 230 -20.92 -3.60 2.09
CA LYS A 230 -20.05 -4.58 2.70
C LYS A 230 -19.14 -3.73 3.58
N SER A 231 -19.54 -3.61 4.86
CA SER A 231 -18.50 -3.45 5.88
C SER A 231 -17.44 -4.48 5.50
N SER A 232 -16.33 -4.04 4.92
CA SER A 232 -15.16 -4.87 4.86
C SER A 232 -15.06 -5.46 6.25
N LYS A 233 -15.00 -6.80 6.37
CA LYS A 233 -14.48 -7.40 7.61
C LYS A 233 -13.33 -6.50 7.93
N ALA A 234 -13.42 -5.79 9.07
CA ALA A 234 -12.37 -4.88 9.47
C ALA A 234 -11.09 -5.64 9.22
N ASP A 235 -10.36 -5.25 8.17
CA ASP A 235 -9.01 -5.75 8.02
C ASP A 235 -8.48 -5.58 9.41
N SER A 236 -7.99 -6.66 10.04
CA SER A 236 -7.48 -6.59 11.39
C SER A 236 -6.23 -5.71 11.34
N VAL A 237 -6.47 -4.41 11.21
CA VAL A 237 -5.47 -3.37 10.92
C VAL A 237 -4.42 -3.33 12.03
N GLY A 238 -4.78 -3.77 13.22
CA GLY A 238 -3.85 -3.98 14.33
C GLY A 238 -2.90 -5.17 14.14
N GLU A 239 -3.09 -6.01 13.12
CA GLU A 239 -2.15 -7.09 12.86
C GLU A 239 -0.85 -6.57 12.25
N LYS A 240 0.26 -6.90 12.88
CA LYS A 240 1.64 -6.58 12.43
C LYS A 240 1.88 -6.90 10.94
N PHE A 241 1.14 -7.87 10.40
CA PHE A 241 1.25 -8.41 9.05
C PHE A 241 0.08 -8.03 8.14
N SER A 242 -0.76 -7.07 8.52
CA SER A 242 -1.74 -6.46 7.61
C SER A 242 -1.03 -5.76 6.45
N ASP A 243 -1.69 -5.54 5.33
CA ASP A 243 -1.12 -4.80 4.19
C ASP A 243 -0.64 -3.41 4.64
N PHE A 244 -1.39 -2.72 5.50
CA PHE A 244 -0.97 -1.45 6.09
C PHE A 244 0.28 -1.61 6.97
N GLY A 245 0.32 -2.58 7.86
CA GLY A 245 1.47 -2.86 8.73
C GLY A 245 2.73 -3.20 7.93
N ILE A 246 2.60 -4.01 6.87
CA ILE A 246 3.71 -4.42 6.01
C ILE A 246 4.20 -3.23 5.16
N MET A 247 3.29 -2.52 4.50
CA MET A 247 3.64 -1.47 3.56
C MET A 247 4.14 -0.19 4.24
N LEU A 248 3.56 0.22 5.35
CA LEU A 248 3.91 1.45 6.05
C LEU A 248 4.92 1.27 7.19
N SER A 249 5.32 0.03 7.50
CA SER A 249 6.37 -0.21 8.50
C SER A 249 7.74 0.22 8.00
N ASN A 250 8.57 0.70 8.94
CA ASN A 250 9.95 1.13 8.68
C ASN A 250 10.10 2.29 7.68
N ILE A 251 9.05 3.05 7.42
CA ILE A 251 9.19 4.35 6.77
C ILE A 251 9.77 5.29 7.83
N LEU A 252 10.90 5.91 7.53
CA LEU A 252 11.45 6.99 8.34
C LEU A 252 10.61 8.25 8.03
N ILE A 253 9.75 8.63 8.97
CA ILE A 253 8.92 9.84 8.89
C ILE A 253 9.44 10.81 9.96
#